data_d27a4543237c2451928fb5e8ded51c42
#
_entry.id   d27a4543237c2451928fb5e8ded51c42
#
_cell.length_a   1.000
_cell.length_b   1.000
_cell.length_c   1.000
_cell.angle_alpha   90.00
_cell.angle_beta   90.00
_cell.angle_gamma   90.00
#
_symmetry.space_group_name_H-M   'P 1'
#
loop_
_entity.id
_entity.type
_entity.pdbx_description
1 polymer ?
#
loop_
_entity_poly.entity_id
_entity_poly.type
_entity_poly.pdbx_seq_one_letter_code
_entity_poly.pdbx_strand_id
1 'polypeptide(L)'
;MVDPGYEPNTVLSAVAERGLKVGAVLLTHGHFDHVGGAKEISKASGSCPVYLNDGDLELPSRLSCGIYRTAAYSEGDVITVGEAEFAVMQTPGHSMGSVCLLCGGLLFTGDTLFYRSCGRTDFPGGSPKLMRQSLARLAGMPGNPTVLPGHGPATTLGHERETNPYMTKAMRG
;
A
#
# COMPACT_ATOMS: atom_id res chain seq x y z
N MET A 1 4.16 10.23 -2.58
CA MET A 1 4.94 9.29 -1.71
C MET A 1 4.02 8.17 -1.30
N VAL A 2 4.49 6.91 -1.28
CA VAL A 2 3.70 5.76 -0.82
C VAL A 2 4.37 5.22 0.44
N ASP A 3 3.59 4.95 1.49
CA ASP A 3 4.01 4.34 2.77
C ASP A 3 5.34 4.87 3.32
N PRO A 4 5.38 6.04 3.94
CA PRO A 4 6.63 6.67 4.36
C PRO A 4 7.33 5.97 5.54
N GLY A 5 6.72 4.95 6.13
CA GLY A 5 7.25 4.33 7.35
C GLY A 5 7.16 5.27 8.56
N TYR A 6 8.06 5.12 9.51
CA TYR A 6 8.05 5.90 10.78
C TYR A 6 9.35 6.69 11.04
N GLU A 7 10.17 6.89 10.00
CA GLU A 7 11.37 7.72 10.05
C GLU A 7 11.27 8.97 9.16
N PRO A 8 10.40 9.93 9.49
CA PRO A 8 10.08 11.05 8.60
C PRO A 8 11.31 11.91 8.27
N ASN A 9 12.24 12.10 9.19
CA ASN A 9 13.42 12.92 8.95
C ASN A 9 14.35 12.31 7.89
N THR A 10 14.57 11.01 7.93
CA THR A 10 15.35 10.27 6.90
C THR A 10 14.71 10.42 5.53
N VAL A 11 13.40 10.29 5.45
CA VAL A 11 12.64 10.43 4.22
C VAL A 11 12.68 11.85 3.69
N LEU A 12 12.47 12.87 4.54
CA LEU A 12 12.50 14.27 4.15
C LEU A 12 13.90 14.71 3.69
N SER A 13 14.97 14.24 4.32
CA SER A 13 16.35 14.48 3.87
C SER A 13 16.56 13.92 2.45
N ALA A 14 16.14 12.67 2.22
CA ALA A 14 16.28 12.03 0.91
C ALA A 14 15.44 12.74 -0.19
N VAL A 15 14.29 13.29 0.14
CA VAL A 15 13.47 14.11 -0.76
C VAL A 15 14.18 15.41 -1.11
N ALA A 16 14.72 16.11 -0.09
CA ALA A 16 15.42 17.38 -0.26
C ALA A 16 16.70 17.22 -1.09
N GLU A 17 17.53 16.20 -0.80
CA GLU A 17 18.76 15.89 -1.53
C GLU A 17 18.51 15.66 -3.04
N ARG A 18 17.34 15.16 -3.42
CA ARG A 18 16.93 14.93 -4.81
C ARG A 18 16.20 16.10 -5.45
N GLY A 19 16.01 17.21 -4.73
CA GLY A 19 15.25 18.38 -5.21
C GLY A 19 13.78 18.06 -5.48
N LEU A 20 13.23 17.02 -4.84
CA LEU A 20 11.85 16.58 -5.03
C LEU A 20 10.90 17.32 -4.08
N LYS A 21 9.61 17.30 -4.41
CA LYS A 21 8.52 17.77 -3.55
C LYS A 21 7.51 16.66 -3.33
N VAL A 22 7.03 16.52 -2.09
CA VAL A 22 5.95 15.59 -1.77
C VAL A 22 4.61 16.28 -2.04
N GLY A 23 3.91 15.86 -3.08
CA GLY A 23 2.58 16.39 -3.43
C GLY A 23 1.44 15.69 -2.71
N ALA A 24 1.63 14.44 -2.30
CA ALA A 24 0.68 13.66 -1.51
C ALA A 24 1.38 12.50 -0.81
N VAL A 25 0.77 12.00 0.28
CA VAL A 25 1.11 10.72 0.91
C VAL A 25 -0.04 9.75 0.66
N LEU A 26 0.26 8.59 0.09
CA LEU A 26 -0.68 7.52 -0.21
C LEU A 26 -0.34 6.33 0.69
N LEU A 27 -1.27 5.92 1.55
CA LEU A 27 -1.05 4.86 2.53
C LEU A 27 -1.75 3.59 2.07
N THR A 28 -0.99 2.54 1.80
CA THR A 28 -1.58 1.26 1.36
C THR A 28 -2.48 0.64 2.43
N HIS A 29 -2.15 0.86 3.71
CA HIS A 29 -2.94 0.43 4.85
C HIS A 29 -2.52 1.18 6.13
N GLY A 30 -3.22 0.94 7.24
CA GLY A 30 -3.11 1.73 8.48
C GLY A 30 -2.12 1.24 9.53
N HIS A 31 -1.23 0.27 9.27
CA HIS A 31 -0.27 -0.18 10.28
C HIS A 31 0.88 0.81 10.49
N PHE A 32 1.39 0.85 11.73
CA PHE A 32 2.31 1.88 12.23
C PHE A 32 3.59 2.02 11.41
N ASP A 33 4.11 0.93 10.89
CA ASP A 33 5.32 0.86 10.08
C ASP A 33 5.14 1.39 8.65
N HIS A 34 3.90 1.69 8.24
CA HIS A 34 3.56 2.38 7.01
C HIS A 34 3.13 3.83 7.24
N VAL A 35 2.37 4.10 8.31
CA VAL A 35 1.73 5.41 8.53
C VAL A 35 2.49 6.35 9.44
N GLY A 36 3.44 5.85 10.23
CA GLY A 36 4.01 6.58 11.37
C GLY A 36 4.60 7.95 11.04
N GLY A 37 5.24 8.11 9.88
CA GLY A 37 5.82 9.39 9.43
C GLY A 37 4.89 10.29 8.62
N ALA A 38 3.67 9.84 8.31
CA ALA A 38 2.78 10.52 7.36
C ALA A 38 2.40 11.93 7.78
N LYS A 39 2.13 12.15 9.07
CA LYS A 39 1.74 13.46 9.63
C LYS A 39 2.87 14.48 9.54
N GLU A 40 4.07 14.11 9.93
CA GLU A 40 5.26 14.95 9.93
C GLU A 40 5.63 15.33 8.50
N ILE A 41 5.62 14.35 7.59
CA ILE A 41 5.91 14.56 6.16
C ILE A 41 4.86 15.47 5.52
N SER A 42 3.58 15.24 5.78
CA SER A 42 2.51 16.12 5.28
C SER A 42 2.74 17.57 5.72
N LYS A 43 2.98 17.81 7.01
CA LYS A 43 3.23 19.15 7.56
C LYS A 43 4.46 19.82 6.97
N ALA A 44 5.57 19.10 6.86
CA ALA A 44 6.81 19.60 6.27
C ALA A 44 6.69 19.91 4.78
N SER A 45 5.71 19.29 4.11
CA SER A 45 5.45 19.42 2.67
C SER A 45 4.25 20.33 2.36
N GLY A 46 4.02 21.36 3.18
CA GLY A 46 2.94 22.34 2.95
C GLY A 46 1.55 21.80 3.24
N SER A 47 1.43 20.85 4.17
CA SER A 47 0.18 20.15 4.51
C SER A 47 -0.42 19.40 3.33
N CYS A 48 0.41 18.71 2.57
CA CYS A 48 -0.05 17.90 1.44
C CYS A 48 -1.05 16.82 1.92
N PRO A 49 -2.01 16.40 1.06
CA PRO A 49 -3.01 15.42 1.46
C PRO A 49 -2.39 14.07 1.82
N VAL A 50 -2.98 13.43 2.83
CA VAL A 50 -2.66 12.06 3.27
C VAL A 50 -3.89 11.21 3.04
N TYR A 51 -3.78 10.25 2.13
CA TYR A 51 -4.86 9.35 1.73
C TYR A 51 -4.76 8.01 2.45
N LEU A 52 -5.89 7.52 2.95
CA LEU A 52 -6.04 6.18 3.52
C LEU A 52 -7.48 5.71 3.28
N ASN A 53 -7.66 4.42 3.06
CA ASN A 53 -8.99 3.80 2.97
C ASN A 53 -9.69 3.76 4.34
N ASP A 54 -11.01 3.98 4.35
CA ASP A 54 -11.84 4.04 5.56
C ASP A 54 -11.81 2.75 6.37
N GLY A 55 -11.59 1.61 5.74
CA GLY A 55 -11.56 0.31 6.38
C GLY A 55 -10.51 0.15 7.50
N ASP A 56 -9.52 1.03 7.54
CA ASP A 56 -8.46 0.98 8.55
C ASP A 56 -8.56 2.06 9.65
N LEU A 57 -9.60 2.91 9.62
CA LEU A 57 -9.74 3.98 10.63
C LEU A 57 -9.92 3.47 12.05
N GLU A 58 -10.51 2.29 12.21
CA GLU A 58 -10.78 1.68 13.51
C GLU A 58 -9.71 0.67 13.95
N LEU A 59 -8.55 0.64 13.29
CA LEU A 59 -7.45 -0.20 13.74
C LEU A 59 -7.03 0.15 15.17
N PRO A 60 -6.78 -0.85 16.03
CA PRO A 60 -6.32 -0.61 17.39
C PRO A 60 -5.05 0.24 17.42
N SER A 61 -4.95 1.20 18.34
CA SER A 61 -3.82 2.12 18.44
C SER A 61 -2.47 1.43 18.55
N ARG A 62 -2.40 0.23 19.14
CA ARG A 62 -1.18 -0.59 19.20
C ARG A 62 -0.68 -1.07 17.81
N LEU A 63 -1.55 -1.07 16.81
CA LEU A 63 -1.22 -1.44 15.44
C LEU A 63 -1.04 -0.23 14.52
N SER A 64 -1.63 0.93 14.82
CA SER A 64 -1.62 2.10 13.97
C SER A 64 -0.84 3.30 14.51
N CYS A 65 -0.49 3.31 15.80
CA CYS A 65 0.12 4.46 16.49
C CYS A 65 -0.66 5.78 16.33
N GLY A 66 -1.96 5.70 16.05
CA GLY A 66 -2.80 6.85 15.76
C GLY A 66 -2.73 7.26 14.28
N ILE A 67 -3.81 7.01 13.56
CA ILE A 67 -3.92 7.31 12.14
C ILE A 67 -4.04 8.82 11.92
N TYR A 68 -3.18 9.37 11.07
CA TYR A 68 -3.32 10.72 10.52
C TYR A 68 -3.73 10.63 9.06
N ARG A 69 -4.93 11.09 8.73
CA ARG A 69 -5.51 11.10 7.41
C ARG A 69 -6.22 12.42 7.15
N THR A 70 -6.08 12.97 5.95
CA THR A 70 -6.77 14.20 5.53
C THR A 70 -7.70 13.98 4.33
N ALA A 71 -7.54 12.84 3.63
CA ALA A 71 -8.36 12.45 2.49
C ALA A 71 -8.61 10.93 2.52
N ALA A 72 -9.73 10.52 1.95
CA ALA A 72 -10.07 9.11 1.74
C ALA A 72 -9.84 8.72 0.30
N TYR A 73 -9.67 7.43 0.05
CA TYR A 73 -9.83 6.82 -1.26
C TYR A 73 -10.48 5.44 -1.17
N SER A 74 -11.06 5.02 -2.28
CA SER A 74 -11.84 3.79 -2.39
C SER A 74 -11.50 3.05 -3.67
N GLU A 75 -12.11 1.89 -3.84
CA GLU A 75 -12.03 1.09 -5.06
C GLU A 75 -12.36 1.93 -6.30
N GLY A 76 -11.45 1.89 -7.27
CA GLY A 76 -11.63 2.54 -8.58
C GLY A 76 -11.25 4.02 -8.63
N ASP A 77 -10.90 4.65 -7.49
CA ASP A 77 -10.41 6.02 -7.50
C ASP A 77 -9.08 6.13 -8.25
N VAL A 78 -8.85 7.29 -8.85
CA VAL A 78 -7.57 7.66 -9.45
C VAL A 78 -7.07 8.93 -8.77
N ILE A 79 -5.92 8.83 -8.12
CA ILE A 79 -5.29 9.96 -7.43
C ILE A 79 -4.18 10.52 -8.31
N THR A 80 -4.34 11.77 -8.73
CA THR A 80 -3.35 12.47 -9.54
C THR A 80 -2.39 13.27 -8.65
N VAL A 81 -1.09 13.03 -8.81
CA VAL A 81 -0.01 13.75 -8.10
C VAL A 81 1.03 14.21 -9.11
N GLY A 82 1.00 15.48 -9.47
CA GLY A 82 1.75 15.99 -10.62
C GLY A 82 1.27 15.34 -11.92
N GLU A 83 2.17 14.67 -12.64
CA GLU A 83 1.85 13.92 -13.86
C GLU A 83 1.53 12.43 -13.60
N ALA A 84 1.67 11.97 -12.35
CA ALA A 84 1.46 10.57 -12.00
C ALA A 84 0.01 10.32 -11.59
N GLU A 85 -0.58 9.26 -12.14
CA GLU A 85 -1.91 8.78 -11.80
C GLU A 85 -1.82 7.45 -11.08
N PHE A 86 -2.38 7.38 -9.89
CA PHE A 86 -2.43 6.18 -9.04
C PHE A 86 -3.85 5.62 -9.04
N ALA A 87 -4.06 4.52 -9.75
CA ALA A 87 -5.32 3.78 -9.70
C ALA A 87 -5.38 2.93 -8.43
N VAL A 88 -6.46 3.09 -7.67
CA VAL A 88 -6.68 2.43 -6.39
C VAL A 88 -7.43 1.14 -6.56
N MET A 89 -6.90 0.05 -6.02
CA MET A 89 -7.55 -1.25 -5.93
C MET A 89 -7.63 -1.70 -4.49
N GLN A 90 -8.83 -1.93 -3.97
CA GLN A 90 -8.99 -2.54 -2.66
C GLN A 90 -8.55 -4.01 -2.67
N THR A 91 -7.67 -4.35 -1.75
CA THR A 91 -7.12 -5.69 -1.56
C THR A 91 -7.18 -6.11 -0.09
N PRO A 92 -8.39 -6.18 0.51
CA PRO A 92 -8.52 -6.48 1.93
C PRO A 92 -7.99 -7.89 2.25
N GLY A 93 -7.53 -8.06 3.48
CA GLY A 93 -7.05 -9.36 3.96
C GLY A 93 -5.92 -9.27 4.97
N HIS A 94 -4.93 -8.43 4.77
CA HIS A 94 -3.96 -8.05 5.79
C HIS A 94 -4.59 -7.08 6.80
N SER A 95 -5.25 -6.05 6.29
CA SER A 95 -6.22 -5.22 7.00
C SER A 95 -7.48 -5.05 6.15
N MET A 96 -8.54 -4.48 6.72
CA MET A 96 -9.78 -4.22 5.97
C MET A 96 -9.64 -3.08 4.97
N GLY A 97 -8.79 -2.10 5.28
CA GLY A 97 -8.51 -0.94 4.42
C GLY A 97 -7.32 -1.12 3.47
N SER A 98 -6.73 -2.32 3.39
CA SER A 98 -5.61 -2.57 2.48
C SER A 98 -5.97 -2.29 1.03
N VAL A 99 -5.07 -1.56 0.33
CA VAL A 99 -5.17 -1.28 -1.09
C VAL A 99 -3.85 -1.55 -1.81
N CYS A 100 -3.94 -1.84 -3.10
CA CYS A 100 -2.82 -1.74 -4.03
C CYS A 100 -2.99 -0.48 -4.89
N LEU A 101 -1.87 0.14 -5.26
CA LEU A 101 -1.83 1.34 -6.09
C LEU A 101 -1.06 1.05 -7.38
N LEU A 102 -1.71 1.21 -8.52
CA LEU A 102 -1.07 1.03 -9.83
C LEU A 102 -0.73 2.39 -10.43
N CYS A 103 0.54 2.59 -10.78
CA CYS A 103 1.01 3.82 -11.42
C CYS A 103 2.12 3.50 -12.43
N GLY A 104 1.92 3.85 -13.70
CA GLY A 104 2.96 3.79 -14.74
C GLY A 104 3.67 2.43 -14.88
N GLY A 105 2.98 1.31 -14.68
CA GLY A 105 3.58 -0.03 -14.71
C GLY A 105 4.23 -0.48 -13.39
N LEU A 106 4.13 0.32 -12.33
CA LEU A 106 4.50 -0.01 -10.95
C LEU A 106 3.25 -0.36 -10.16
N LEU A 107 3.28 -1.46 -9.40
CA LEU A 107 2.22 -1.89 -8.52
C LEU A 107 2.72 -1.88 -7.07
N PHE A 108 2.32 -0.89 -6.30
CA PHE A 108 2.57 -0.81 -4.86
C PHE A 108 1.55 -1.69 -4.15
N THR A 109 1.98 -2.75 -3.52
CA THR A 109 1.08 -3.78 -2.97
C THR A 109 0.92 -3.70 -1.45
N GLY A 110 1.64 -2.80 -0.77
CA GLY A 110 1.67 -2.80 0.68
C GLY A 110 1.89 -4.22 1.20
N ASP A 111 1.08 -4.63 2.16
CA ASP A 111 1.16 -5.96 2.77
C ASP A 111 0.15 -6.96 2.19
N THR A 112 -0.20 -6.80 0.91
CA THR A 112 -1.03 -7.79 0.20
C THR A 112 -0.18 -8.85 -0.48
N LEU A 113 0.77 -8.46 -1.32
CA LEU A 113 1.61 -9.37 -2.11
C LEU A 113 3.09 -9.05 -1.90
N PHE A 114 3.87 -10.06 -1.52
CA PHE A 114 5.32 -10.02 -1.36
C PHE A 114 6.02 -10.97 -2.34
N TYR A 115 7.33 -10.84 -2.46
CA TYR A 115 8.14 -11.82 -3.19
C TYR A 115 7.92 -13.22 -2.62
N ARG A 116 7.27 -14.09 -3.41
CA ARG A 116 6.91 -15.48 -3.07
C ARG A 116 6.15 -15.64 -1.75
N SER A 117 5.46 -14.59 -1.29
CA SER A 117 4.73 -14.57 -0.02
C SER A 117 3.54 -13.61 -0.08
N CYS A 118 2.85 -13.45 1.02
CA CYS A 118 1.81 -12.44 1.23
C CYS A 118 1.83 -11.95 2.68
N GLY A 119 1.12 -10.86 2.95
CA GLY A 119 0.97 -10.32 4.30
C GLY A 119 0.25 -11.29 5.23
N ARG A 120 0.55 -11.20 6.53
CA ARG A 120 -0.15 -11.95 7.58
C ARG A 120 -1.61 -11.51 7.68
N THR A 121 -2.45 -12.40 8.20
CA THR A 121 -3.91 -12.20 8.27
C THR A 121 -4.48 -12.47 9.66
N ASP A 122 -3.64 -12.56 10.69
CA ASP A 122 -3.99 -12.93 12.06
C ASP A 122 -4.12 -11.72 13.00
N PHE A 123 -3.84 -10.51 12.52
CA PHE A 123 -4.10 -9.28 13.28
C PHE A 123 -5.57 -8.88 13.23
N PRO A 124 -6.07 -8.06 14.19
CA PRO A 124 -7.40 -7.45 14.14
C PRO A 124 -7.66 -6.77 12.78
N GLY A 125 -8.77 -7.12 12.13
CA GLY A 125 -9.08 -6.70 10.77
C GLY A 125 -8.50 -7.59 9.66
N GLY A 126 -7.64 -8.57 10.00
CA GLY A 126 -7.11 -9.53 9.06
C GLY A 126 -8.11 -10.65 8.70
N SER A 127 -8.00 -11.19 7.48
CA SER A 127 -8.86 -12.27 6.98
C SER A 127 -8.15 -13.12 5.93
N PRO A 128 -7.85 -14.39 6.22
CA PRO A 128 -7.26 -15.30 5.24
C PRO A 128 -8.13 -15.50 3.99
N LYS A 129 -9.46 -15.44 4.16
CA LYS A 129 -10.42 -15.55 3.04
C LYS A 129 -10.32 -14.35 2.11
N LEU A 130 -10.34 -13.13 2.65
CA LEU A 130 -10.22 -11.90 1.86
C LEU A 130 -8.83 -11.79 1.21
N MET A 131 -7.76 -12.14 1.91
CA MET A 131 -6.40 -12.17 1.35
C MET A 131 -6.34 -13.08 0.11
N ARG A 132 -6.91 -14.26 0.19
CA ARG A 132 -6.97 -15.18 -0.97
C ARG A 132 -7.74 -14.55 -2.13
N GLN A 133 -8.87 -13.88 -1.89
CA GLN A 133 -9.64 -13.20 -2.93
C GLN A 133 -8.83 -12.04 -3.55
N SER A 134 -8.13 -11.27 -2.73
CA SER A 134 -7.27 -10.19 -3.17
C SER A 134 -6.11 -10.69 -4.05
N LEU A 135 -5.45 -11.78 -3.64
CA LEU A 135 -4.38 -12.41 -4.43
C LEU A 135 -4.90 -12.98 -5.76
N ALA A 136 -6.09 -13.62 -5.77
CA ALA A 136 -6.71 -14.10 -7.00
C ALA A 136 -7.05 -12.94 -7.95
N ARG A 137 -7.54 -11.82 -7.41
CA ARG A 137 -7.80 -10.60 -8.18
C ARG A 137 -6.53 -10.04 -8.81
N LEU A 138 -5.43 -9.91 -8.04
CA LEU A 138 -4.14 -9.46 -8.56
C LEU A 138 -3.60 -10.41 -9.64
N ALA A 139 -3.75 -11.71 -9.45
CA ALA A 139 -3.35 -12.70 -10.45
C ALA A 139 -4.10 -12.53 -11.78
N GLY A 140 -5.37 -12.11 -11.76
CA GLY A 140 -6.20 -11.86 -12.94
C GLY A 140 -5.96 -10.50 -13.62
N MET A 141 -5.12 -9.62 -13.06
CA MET A 141 -4.83 -8.31 -13.68
C MET A 141 -4.13 -8.48 -15.03
N PRO A 142 -4.38 -7.59 -16.00
CA PRO A 142 -3.63 -7.58 -17.25
C PRO A 142 -2.18 -7.10 -17.04
N GLY A 143 -1.31 -7.51 -17.95
CA GLY A 143 0.08 -7.06 -17.99
C GLY A 143 1.00 -7.72 -16.95
N ASN A 144 2.18 -7.14 -16.81
CA ASN A 144 3.22 -7.61 -15.89
C ASN A 144 3.90 -6.42 -15.19
N PRO A 145 3.18 -5.69 -14.32
CA PRO A 145 3.78 -4.58 -13.58
C PRO A 145 4.90 -5.06 -12.64
N THR A 146 5.86 -4.17 -12.39
CA THR A 146 6.82 -4.35 -11.30
C THR A 146 6.09 -4.19 -9.97
N VAL A 147 6.20 -5.18 -9.09
CA VAL A 147 5.60 -5.19 -7.76
C VAL A 147 6.58 -4.57 -6.77
N LEU A 148 6.12 -3.56 -6.07
CA LEU A 148 6.81 -2.86 -4.98
C LEU A 148 6.04 -3.15 -3.67
N PRO A 149 6.48 -4.16 -2.89
CA PRO A 149 5.80 -4.56 -1.67
C PRO A 149 6.12 -3.64 -0.50
N GLY A 150 5.33 -3.71 0.57
CA GLY A 150 5.64 -3.05 1.84
C GLY A 150 6.90 -3.58 2.49
N HIS A 151 7.14 -4.90 2.36
CA HIS A 151 8.31 -5.57 2.91
C HIS A 151 8.96 -6.51 1.90
N GLY A 152 10.30 -6.62 2.00
CA GLY A 152 11.09 -7.51 1.16
C GLY A 152 11.47 -6.90 -0.20
N PRO A 153 12.01 -7.72 -1.11
CA PRO A 153 12.50 -7.23 -2.41
C PRO A 153 11.35 -7.01 -3.40
N ALA A 154 11.59 -6.11 -4.36
CA ALA A 154 10.73 -5.95 -5.52
C ALA A 154 10.69 -7.24 -6.36
N THR A 155 9.58 -7.41 -7.09
CA THR A 155 9.35 -8.55 -7.98
C THR A 155 8.51 -8.12 -9.20
N THR A 156 7.98 -9.05 -9.96
CA THR A 156 6.99 -8.77 -11.00
C THR A 156 5.74 -9.61 -10.81
N LEU A 157 4.60 -9.09 -11.25
CA LEU A 157 3.35 -9.82 -11.11
C LEU A 157 3.36 -11.15 -11.87
N GLY A 158 4.04 -11.22 -13.02
CA GLY A 158 4.23 -12.46 -13.78
C GLY A 158 5.02 -13.50 -12.98
N HIS A 159 6.13 -13.09 -12.37
CA HIS A 159 6.92 -13.98 -11.52
C HIS A 159 6.06 -14.54 -10.36
N GLU A 160 5.27 -13.69 -9.71
CA GLU A 160 4.43 -14.12 -8.58
C GLU A 160 3.29 -15.04 -9.02
N ARG A 161 2.70 -14.84 -10.19
CA ARG A 161 1.71 -15.79 -10.75
C ARG A 161 2.26 -17.20 -10.92
N GLU A 162 3.52 -17.31 -11.30
CA GLU A 162 4.18 -18.59 -11.57
C GLU A 162 4.73 -19.26 -10.31
N THR A 163 5.28 -18.48 -9.39
CA THR A 163 6.14 -19.01 -8.31
C THR A 163 5.59 -18.80 -6.91
N ASN A 164 4.65 -17.85 -6.71
CA ASN A 164 4.14 -17.56 -5.37
C ASN A 164 3.11 -18.63 -4.93
N PRO A 165 3.39 -19.40 -3.85
CA PRO A 165 2.50 -20.47 -3.43
C PRO A 165 1.14 -20.00 -2.94
N TYR A 166 1.05 -18.79 -2.39
CA TYR A 166 -0.22 -18.20 -1.94
C TYR A 166 -1.08 -17.77 -3.12
N MET A 167 -0.47 -17.11 -4.11
CA MET A 167 -1.16 -16.68 -5.32
C MET A 167 -1.60 -17.86 -6.19
N THR A 168 -0.73 -18.86 -6.39
CA THR A 168 -1.11 -20.08 -7.13
C THR A 168 -2.23 -20.86 -6.45
N LYS A 169 -2.25 -20.90 -5.10
CA LYS A 169 -3.37 -21.47 -4.35
C LYS A 169 -4.64 -20.65 -4.49
N ALA A 170 -4.53 -19.33 -4.51
CA ALA A 170 -5.69 -18.43 -4.69
C ALA A 170 -6.35 -18.57 -6.07
N MET A 171 -5.58 -18.84 -7.12
CA MET A 171 -6.08 -19.06 -8.48
C MET A 171 -6.84 -20.41 -8.67
N ARG A 172 -6.61 -21.37 -7.78
CA ARG A 172 -7.23 -22.69 -7.88
C ARG A 172 -8.56 -22.82 -7.12
N GLY A 173 -8.99 -21.78 -6.41
CA GLY A 173 -10.21 -21.77 -5.58
C GLY A 173 -9.93 -22.18 -4.16
#